data_86963eb99d2c6802e439e6bb317fda9b
#
_entry.id   86963eb99d2c6802e439e6bb317fda9b
#
_cell.length_a   1.000
_cell.length_b   1.000
_cell.length_c   1.000
_cell.angle_alpha   90.00
_cell.angle_beta   90.00
_cell.angle_gamma   90.00
#
_symmetry.space_group_name_H-M   'P 1'
#
loop_
_entity.id
_entity.type
_entity.pdbx_description
1 polymer ?
#
loop_
_entity_poly.entity_id
_entity_poly.type
_entity_poly.pdbx_seq_one_letter_code
_entity_poly.pdbx_strand_id
1 'polypeptide(L)'
;MIRKISNIIYISVLAVVLLACGDDSTIEEQGSGTITARVMASNAYPALEEKVVLKVALNDGQDIQSVVWTMEGQTLGEEPELEYTFTKEGSYNISVRVTDKTGNVAAALQKLQVSGKSLRYALQHFDPAKVWIMGHRGNSSNPNIPENSIAGIESCIELGGAVDIVEVDPRMTKDGVIVLMHDETIDRTTTGKGKVKDLTYEQLQSYRLKLPDGTVTNHTVPSLYDALVAGRGKIFFDLDFLNKVSPKELYDVVKSCGMLDRVFFYTSNNRDVLQNILDYSPAPIPYPQCENEEHADFLSQQPGVMFAQISLSKTLNGGLSTAISSKGLFVSTNMLDMNGYTYDTQMTQGNYTGVDLILSKGINLIQTDHPQLLDAYLKQRGKR
;
A
#
# COMPACT_ATOMS: atom_id res chain seq x y z
N MET A 1 -27.44 20.87 -61.63
CA MET A 1 -26.36 21.35 -60.68
C MET A 1 -26.87 21.13 -59.29
N ILE A 2 -26.61 19.96 -58.72
CA ILE A 2 -27.16 19.48 -57.41
C ILE A 2 -26.05 19.65 -56.38
N ARG A 3 -26.24 20.57 -55.39
CA ARG A 3 -25.34 20.75 -54.29
C ARG A 3 -25.59 19.63 -53.24
N LYS A 4 -24.56 18.81 -52.99
CA LYS A 4 -24.51 17.93 -51.80
C LYS A 4 -24.37 18.80 -50.56
N ILE A 5 -25.30 18.71 -49.64
CA ILE A 5 -25.20 19.28 -48.28
C ILE A 5 -24.59 18.19 -47.42
N SER A 6 -23.36 18.42 -46.95
CA SER A 6 -22.74 17.56 -45.91
C SER A 6 -23.36 17.92 -44.56
N ASN A 7 -24.11 16.98 -43.99
CA ASN A 7 -24.55 17.08 -42.62
C ASN A 7 -23.35 16.76 -41.69
N ILE A 8 -22.79 17.79 -41.10
CA ILE A 8 -21.88 17.66 -39.96
C ILE A 8 -22.78 17.54 -38.71
N ILE A 9 -22.89 16.37 -38.16
CA ILE A 9 -23.56 16.15 -36.88
C ILE A 9 -22.59 16.61 -35.79
N TYR A 10 -22.90 17.75 -35.16
CA TYR A 10 -22.25 18.14 -33.90
C TYR A 10 -22.84 17.27 -32.79
N ILE A 11 -22.02 16.37 -32.24
CA ILE A 11 -22.35 15.66 -31.00
C ILE A 11 -22.01 16.63 -29.86
N SER A 12 -23.03 17.18 -29.22
CA SER A 12 -22.87 17.94 -27.97
C SER A 12 -22.62 16.95 -26.83
N VAL A 13 -21.38 16.92 -26.35
CA VAL A 13 -21.01 16.19 -25.12
C VAL A 13 -21.56 16.98 -23.94
N LEU A 14 -22.61 16.47 -23.32
CA LEU A 14 -23.10 16.96 -22.04
C LEU A 14 -22.46 16.12 -20.94
N ALA A 15 -21.36 16.60 -20.35
CA ALA A 15 -20.72 15.96 -19.22
C ALA A 15 -21.60 16.14 -17.96
N VAL A 16 -22.24 15.09 -17.50
CA VAL A 16 -22.87 15.04 -16.18
C VAL A 16 -21.83 14.55 -15.19
N VAL A 17 -21.26 15.49 -14.42
CA VAL A 17 -20.41 15.15 -13.28
C VAL A 17 -21.31 14.74 -12.12
N LEU A 18 -21.49 13.45 -11.90
CA LEU A 18 -22.03 12.90 -10.67
C LEU A 18 -20.88 12.72 -9.67
N LEU A 19 -20.82 13.59 -8.67
CA LEU A 19 -20.01 13.40 -7.46
C LEU A 19 -20.63 12.26 -6.65
N ALA A 20 -20.16 11.03 -6.91
CA ALA A 20 -20.36 9.90 -6.00
C ALA A 20 -19.09 9.73 -5.19
N CYS A 21 -19.20 9.77 -3.87
CA CYS A 21 -18.16 9.34 -2.93
C CYS A 21 -17.94 7.84 -3.10
N GLY A 22 -16.92 7.46 -3.87
CA GLY A 22 -16.47 6.12 -4.17
C GLY A 22 -15.57 6.24 -5.39
N ASP A 23 -14.31 5.82 -5.23
CA ASP A 23 -13.23 5.98 -6.22
C ASP A 23 -13.43 5.09 -7.46
N ASP A 24 -14.60 5.16 -8.11
CA ASP A 24 -14.87 4.53 -9.40
C ASP A 24 -14.59 5.59 -10.49
N SER A 25 -13.34 5.66 -10.94
CA SER A 25 -12.86 6.60 -11.95
C SER A 25 -13.38 6.30 -13.38
N THR A 26 -14.47 5.55 -13.48
CA THR A 26 -15.12 5.22 -14.75
C THR A 26 -16.12 6.31 -15.12
N ILE A 27 -15.92 6.97 -16.25
CA ILE A 27 -16.88 7.88 -16.83
C ILE A 27 -17.73 7.09 -17.84
N GLU A 28 -19.03 6.99 -17.57
CA GLU A 28 -19.99 6.40 -18.53
C GLU A 28 -20.41 7.50 -19.51
N GLU A 29 -20.15 7.30 -20.80
CA GLU A 29 -20.68 8.12 -21.88
C GLU A 29 -21.91 7.41 -22.48
N GLN A 30 -23.06 8.11 -22.53
CA GLN A 30 -24.23 7.61 -23.23
C GLN A 30 -23.99 7.66 -24.74
N GLY A 31 -24.08 6.51 -25.37
CA GLY A 31 -24.13 6.40 -26.83
C GLY A 31 -25.48 6.85 -27.41
N SER A 32 -25.59 6.94 -28.73
CA SER A 32 -26.83 7.29 -29.45
C SER A 32 -27.92 6.21 -29.41
N GLY A 33 -27.85 5.28 -28.45
CA GLY A 33 -28.74 4.13 -28.29
C GLY A 33 -29.04 3.83 -26.83
N THR A 34 -29.71 2.72 -26.59
CA THR A 34 -30.17 2.26 -25.26
C THR A 34 -29.08 1.56 -24.44
N ILE A 35 -27.83 1.47 -24.93
CA ILE A 35 -26.74 0.79 -24.23
C ILE A 35 -25.76 1.77 -23.60
N THR A 36 -25.24 1.40 -22.42
CA THR A 36 -24.09 2.05 -21.78
C THR A 36 -22.96 1.05 -21.57
N ALA A 37 -21.72 1.50 -21.69
CA ALA A 37 -20.55 0.68 -21.42
C ALA A 37 -19.94 1.05 -20.07
N ARG A 38 -19.45 0.03 -19.35
CA ARG A 38 -18.70 0.19 -18.11
C ARG A 38 -17.34 -0.50 -18.23
N VAL A 39 -16.28 0.18 -17.81
CA VAL A 39 -14.95 -0.42 -17.68
C VAL A 39 -14.70 -0.83 -16.23
N MET A 40 -14.11 -1.99 -16.04
CA MET A 40 -13.60 -2.49 -14.77
C MET A 40 -12.10 -2.68 -14.90
N ALA A 41 -11.32 -1.98 -14.11
CA ALA A 41 -9.89 -2.17 -14.02
C ALA A 41 -9.54 -3.06 -12.84
N SER A 42 -8.56 -3.96 -13.00
CA SER A 42 -8.03 -4.77 -11.88
C SER A 42 -7.36 -3.89 -10.81
N ASN A 43 -6.79 -2.76 -11.23
CA ASN A 43 -6.20 -1.74 -10.38
C ASN A 43 -6.27 -0.38 -11.11
N ALA A 44 -6.87 0.64 -10.49
CA ALA A 44 -6.91 2.00 -11.03
C ALA A 44 -5.60 2.80 -10.76
N TYR A 45 -4.76 2.28 -9.87
CA TYR A 45 -3.49 2.87 -9.44
C TYR A 45 -2.32 1.89 -9.62
N PRO A 46 -2.10 1.36 -10.84
CA PRO A 46 -1.09 0.34 -11.04
C PRO A 46 0.31 0.87 -10.75
N ALA A 47 1.16 -0.05 -10.31
CA ALA A 47 2.59 0.22 -10.25
C ALA A 47 3.21 0.20 -11.65
N LEU A 48 4.39 0.80 -11.76
CA LEU A 48 5.22 0.66 -12.94
C LEU A 48 5.54 -0.83 -13.17
N GLU A 49 5.37 -1.30 -14.40
CA GLU A 49 5.58 -2.69 -14.82
C GLU A 49 4.56 -3.70 -14.24
N GLU A 50 3.51 -3.24 -13.55
CA GLU A 50 2.37 -4.07 -13.16
C GLU A 50 1.47 -4.33 -14.36
N LYS A 51 1.02 -5.60 -14.50
CA LYS A 51 0.01 -5.97 -15.49
C LYS A 51 -1.37 -5.54 -15.00
N VAL A 52 -2.03 -4.67 -15.76
CA VAL A 52 -3.41 -4.26 -15.52
C VAL A 52 -4.33 -5.02 -16.48
N VAL A 53 -5.43 -5.52 -15.95
CA VAL A 53 -6.50 -6.15 -16.72
C VAL A 53 -7.69 -5.21 -16.75
N LEU A 54 -8.10 -4.78 -17.93
CA LEU A 54 -9.28 -3.97 -18.18
C LEU A 54 -10.35 -4.83 -18.82
N LYS A 55 -11.57 -4.81 -18.30
CA LYS A 55 -12.73 -5.51 -18.85
C LYS A 55 -13.83 -4.53 -19.14
N VAL A 56 -14.51 -4.69 -20.27
CA VAL A 56 -15.69 -3.91 -20.60
C VAL A 56 -16.95 -4.79 -20.51
N ALA A 57 -18.03 -4.19 -19.99
CA ALA A 57 -19.35 -4.79 -19.97
C ALA A 57 -20.41 -3.77 -20.41
N LEU A 58 -21.51 -4.26 -20.98
CA LEU A 58 -22.69 -3.47 -21.28
C LEU A 58 -23.70 -3.59 -20.13
N ASN A 59 -24.48 -2.52 -19.88
CA ASN A 59 -25.43 -2.43 -18.76
C ASN A 59 -26.55 -3.50 -18.77
N ASP A 60 -27.03 -3.92 -19.93
CA ASP A 60 -28.18 -4.83 -20.06
C ASP A 60 -27.79 -6.28 -20.35
N GLY A 61 -26.51 -6.66 -20.15
CA GLY A 61 -26.03 -8.00 -20.50
C GLY A 61 -26.13 -8.32 -21.99
N GLN A 62 -26.20 -7.29 -22.84
CA GLN A 62 -26.25 -7.45 -24.30
C GLN A 62 -24.92 -8.00 -24.82
N ASP A 63 -25.05 -8.79 -25.86
CA ASP A 63 -23.88 -9.39 -26.52
C ASP A 63 -23.05 -8.31 -27.23
N ILE A 64 -21.77 -8.28 -26.94
CA ILE A 64 -20.79 -7.44 -27.62
C ILE A 64 -20.50 -8.02 -29.01
N GLN A 65 -20.53 -7.16 -30.03
CA GLN A 65 -20.14 -7.50 -31.41
C GLN A 65 -18.67 -7.09 -31.66
N SER A 66 -18.26 -5.89 -31.21
CA SER A 66 -16.89 -5.40 -31.35
C SER A 66 -16.50 -4.47 -30.22
N VAL A 67 -15.21 -4.48 -29.91
CA VAL A 67 -14.57 -3.60 -28.91
C VAL A 67 -13.34 -2.96 -29.53
N VAL A 68 -13.09 -1.70 -29.22
CA VAL A 68 -11.84 -1.03 -29.57
C VAL A 68 -11.36 -0.24 -28.38
N TRP A 69 -10.22 -0.65 -27.83
CA TRP A 69 -9.51 0.09 -26.77
C TRP A 69 -8.52 1.07 -27.36
N THR A 70 -8.51 2.29 -26.85
CA THR A 70 -7.59 3.33 -27.30
C THR A 70 -6.96 4.09 -26.14
N MET A 71 -5.72 4.52 -26.30
CA MET A 71 -5.00 5.42 -25.39
C MET A 71 -4.20 6.40 -26.23
N GLU A 72 -4.32 7.69 -25.95
CA GLU A 72 -3.64 8.77 -26.70
C GLU A 72 -3.80 8.66 -28.24
N GLY A 73 -4.97 8.19 -28.68
CA GLY A 73 -5.31 8.00 -30.08
C GLY A 73 -4.75 6.72 -30.74
N GLN A 74 -4.03 5.89 -30.01
CA GLN A 74 -3.52 4.61 -30.49
C GLN A 74 -4.43 3.47 -30.04
N THR A 75 -4.71 2.51 -30.93
CA THR A 75 -5.44 1.28 -30.58
C THR A 75 -4.54 0.35 -29.77
N LEU A 76 -5.06 -0.09 -28.62
CA LEU A 76 -4.37 -1.02 -27.72
C LEU A 76 -4.83 -2.46 -27.91
N GLY A 77 -6.10 -2.69 -28.30
CA GLY A 77 -6.70 -4.01 -28.50
C GLY A 77 -8.16 -3.93 -28.91
N GLU A 78 -8.72 -5.07 -29.32
CA GLU A 78 -10.09 -5.21 -29.85
C GLU A 78 -10.90 -6.31 -29.15
N GLU A 79 -10.33 -6.91 -28.09
CA GLU A 79 -11.02 -7.95 -27.29
C GLU A 79 -11.77 -7.31 -26.10
N PRO A 80 -12.83 -7.95 -25.56
CA PRO A 80 -13.55 -7.46 -24.38
C PRO A 80 -12.70 -7.34 -23.13
N GLU A 81 -11.57 -8.02 -23.09
CA GLU A 81 -10.57 -7.95 -22.03
C GLU A 81 -9.23 -7.49 -22.61
N LEU A 82 -8.64 -6.44 -22.04
CA LEU A 82 -7.35 -5.90 -22.42
C LEU A 82 -6.35 -6.08 -21.26
N GLU A 83 -5.24 -6.76 -21.52
CA GLU A 83 -4.08 -6.75 -20.64
C GLU A 83 -3.08 -5.69 -21.09
N TYR A 84 -2.63 -4.83 -20.18
CA TYR A 84 -1.68 -3.78 -20.49
C TYR A 84 -0.66 -3.58 -19.35
N THR A 85 0.59 -3.24 -19.72
CA THR A 85 1.67 -2.97 -18.78
C THR A 85 2.29 -1.61 -19.10
N PHE A 86 2.31 -0.72 -18.10
CA PHE A 86 2.86 0.62 -18.25
C PHE A 86 4.35 0.63 -17.96
N THR A 87 5.13 1.25 -18.84
CA THR A 87 6.60 1.37 -18.72
C THR A 87 7.04 2.75 -18.25
N LYS A 88 6.08 3.70 -18.06
CA LYS A 88 6.36 5.06 -17.57
C LYS A 88 5.29 5.46 -16.58
N GLU A 89 5.69 6.22 -15.57
CA GLU A 89 4.77 6.85 -14.62
C GLU A 89 3.94 7.93 -15.32
N GLY A 90 2.72 8.14 -14.81
CA GLY A 90 1.83 9.16 -15.37
C GLY A 90 0.35 8.87 -15.17
N SER A 91 -0.47 9.81 -15.58
CA SER A 91 -1.92 9.66 -15.68
C SER A 91 -2.28 9.23 -17.10
N TYR A 92 -3.00 8.14 -17.23
CA TYR A 92 -3.42 7.58 -18.52
C TYR A 92 -4.94 7.52 -18.60
N ASN A 93 -5.48 7.95 -19.74
CA ASN A 93 -6.90 7.82 -20.06
C ASN A 93 -7.04 6.72 -21.11
N ILE A 94 -7.66 5.61 -20.74
CA ILE A 94 -7.95 4.51 -21.65
C ILE A 94 -9.44 4.58 -22.00
N SER A 95 -9.74 4.79 -23.27
CA SER A 95 -11.10 4.80 -23.80
C SER A 95 -11.43 3.46 -24.43
N VAL A 96 -12.66 3.02 -24.27
CA VAL A 96 -13.21 1.85 -24.96
C VAL A 96 -14.45 2.26 -25.73
N ARG A 97 -14.56 1.78 -26.96
CA ARG A 97 -15.76 1.87 -27.79
C ARG A 97 -16.26 0.47 -28.04
N VAL A 98 -17.55 0.27 -27.76
CA VAL A 98 -18.21 -1.03 -27.90
C VAL A 98 -19.39 -0.92 -28.85
N THR A 99 -19.55 -1.90 -29.74
CA THR A 99 -20.75 -2.05 -30.58
C THR A 99 -21.44 -3.35 -30.17
N ASP A 100 -22.75 -3.30 -29.95
CA ASP A 100 -23.57 -4.49 -29.69
C ASP A 100 -23.96 -5.19 -30.98
N LYS A 101 -24.55 -6.38 -30.90
CA LYS A 101 -25.02 -7.15 -32.06
C LYS A 101 -26.17 -6.49 -32.83
N THR A 102 -26.81 -5.47 -32.27
CA THR A 102 -27.86 -4.69 -32.93
C THR A 102 -27.36 -3.44 -33.62
N GLY A 103 -26.04 -3.15 -33.48
CA GLY A 103 -25.38 -1.99 -34.10
C GLY A 103 -25.38 -0.73 -33.22
N ASN A 104 -25.85 -0.77 -31.98
CA ASN A 104 -25.73 0.35 -31.05
C ASN A 104 -24.29 0.49 -30.58
N VAL A 105 -23.90 1.71 -30.33
CA VAL A 105 -22.53 2.05 -29.90
C VAL A 105 -22.54 2.73 -28.53
N ALA A 106 -21.69 2.27 -27.65
CA ALA A 106 -21.38 2.92 -26.38
C ALA A 106 -19.87 3.15 -26.24
N ALA A 107 -19.50 4.12 -25.40
CA ALA A 107 -18.12 4.37 -25.05
C ALA A 107 -18.00 4.51 -23.52
N ALA A 108 -16.81 4.21 -23.00
CA ALA A 108 -16.47 4.47 -21.62
C ALA A 108 -14.99 4.89 -21.51
N LEU A 109 -14.65 5.58 -20.43
CA LEU A 109 -13.30 6.06 -20.14
C LEU A 109 -12.85 5.52 -18.77
N GLN A 110 -11.67 4.92 -18.71
CA GLN A 110 -10.99 4.56 -17.47
C GLN A 110 -9.75 5.42 -17.29
N LYS A 111 -9.69 6.14 -16.19
CA LYS A 111 -8.49 6.85 -15.79
C LYS A 111 -7.63 5.94 -14.92
N LEU A 112 -6.33 5.84 -15.24
CA LEU A 112 -5.34 5.11 -14.45
C LEU A 112 -4.23 6.06 -14.01
N GLN A 113 -3.77 5.92 -12.77
CA GLN A 113 -2.63 6.67 -12.24
C GLN A 113 -1.49 5.69 -11.97
N VAL A 114 -0.52 5.67 -12.88
CA VAL A 114 0.68 4.81 -12.77
C VAL A 114 1.75 5.54 -11.96
N SER A 115 2.28 4.90 -10.92
CA SER A 115 3.30 5.54 -10.07
C SER A 115 4.20 4.52 -9.38
N GLY A 116 5.52 4.75 -9.45
CA GLY A 116 6.55 3.97 -8.78
C GLY A 116 6.53 2.48 -9.09
N LYS A 117 7.46 1.74 -8.52
CA LYS A 117 7.49 0.28 -8.62
C LYS A 117 6.65 -0.33 -7.50
N SER A 118 6.13 -1.53 -7.73
CA SER A 118 5.44 -2.28 -6.69
C SER A 118 6.45 -2.78 -5.63
N LEU A 119 5.94 -3.02 -4.41
CA LEU A 119 6.74 -3.69 -3.37
C LEU A 119 7.15 -5.09 -3.84
N ARG A 120 6.25 -5.82 -4.50
CA ARG A 120 6.55 -7.14 -5.10
C ARG A 120 7.70 -7.07 -6.09
N TYR A 121 7.69 -6.08 -7.01
CA TYR A 121 8.80 -5.87 -7.94
C TYR A 121 10.10 -5.56 -7.19
N ALA A 122 10.05 -4.64 -6.22
CA ALA A 122 11.22 -4.25 -5.43
C ALA A 122 11.82 -5.43 -4.64
N LEU A 123 10.96 -6.31 -4.11
CA LEU A 123 11.38 -7.53 -3.42
C LEU A 123 12.05 -8.54 -4.35
N GLN A 124 11.50 -8.74 -5.57
CA GLN A 124 12.08 -9.64 -6.57
C GLN A 124 13.45 -9.19 -7.09
N HIS A 125 13.72 -7.89 -7.02
CA HIS A 125 14.98 -7.26 -7.46
C HIS A 125 15.81 -6.75 -6.28
N PHE A 126 15.50 -7.20 -5.07
CA PHE A 126 16.21 -6.77 -3.87
C PHE A 126 17.66 -7.26 -3.88
N ASP A 127 18.61 -6.35 -3.65
CA ASP A 127 20.02 -6.70 -3.48
C ASP A 127 20.27 -7.20 -2.04
N PRO A 128 20.57 -8.48 -1.83
CA PRO A 128 20.78 -9.03 -0.49
C PRO A 128 21.99 -8.43 0.24
N ALA A 129 22.86 -7.69 -0.45
CA ALA A 129 23.96 -6.96 0.18
C ALA A 129 23.48 -5.65 0.86
N LYS A 130 22.27 -5.21 0.55
CA LYS A 130 21.66 -3.99 1.06
C LYS A 130 20.75 -4.26 2.25
N VAL A 131 20.40 -3.19 2.96
CA VAL A 131 19.50 -3.20 4.10
C VAL A 131 18.42 -2.13 3.91
N TRP A 132 17.17 -2.53 3.95
CA TRP A 132 16.04 -1.61 3.99
C TRP A 132 15.78 -1.10 5.40
N ILE A 133 15.19 0.07 5.47
CA ILE A 133 14.82 0.73 6.73
C ILE A 133 13.31 0.87 6.79
N MET A 134 12.75 0.45 7.92
CA MET A 134 11.35 0.61 8.26
C MET A 134 11.21 1.64 9.38
N GLY A 135 10.51 2.74 9.11
CA GLY A 135 10.19 3.77 10.12
C GLY A 135 9.00 3.32 10.96
N HIS A 136 9.23 3.06 12.25
CA HIS A 136 8.21 2.60 13.19
C HIS A 136 7.15 3.69 13.44
N ARG A 137 5.87 3.36 13.26
CA ARG A 137 4.70 4.26 13.40
C ARG A 137 4.78 5.55 12.58
N GLY A 138 5.43 5.49 11.41
CA GLY A 138 5.65 6.69 10.61
C GLY A 138 6.69 7.64 11.19
N ASN A 139 7.58 7.17 12.06
CA ASN A 139 8.62 8.00 12.66
C ASN A 139 9.75 8.27 11.66
N SER A 140 10.03 9.55 11.44
CA SER A 140 11.13 10.05 10.59
C SER A 140 12.34 10.53 11.39
N SER A 141 12.40 10.26 12.70
CA SER A 141 13.30 10.88 13.69
C SER A 141 12.99 12.36 13.99
N ASN A 142 11.89 12.89 13.52
CA ASN A 142 11.49 14.27 13.82
C ASN A 142 10.64 14.33 15.08
N PRO A 143 11.16 14.88 16.20
CA PRO A 143 10.46 14.91 17.48
C PRO A 143 9.21 15.81 17.49
N ASN A 144 9.01 16.63 16.44
CA ASN A 144 7.90 17.56 16.33
C ASN A 144 6.72 16.97 15.53
N ILE A 145 6.78 15.69 15.15
CA ILE A 145 5.76 15.02 14.36
C ILE A 145 5.21 13.85 15.18
N PRO A 146 3.86 13.74 15.33
CA PRO A 146 3.26 12.66 16.10
C PRO A 146 3.31 11.32 15.35
N GLU A 147 3.41 10.22 16.11
CA GLU A 147 3.31 8.85 15.60
C GLU A 147 1.95 8.60 14.91
N ASN A 148 1.91 7.64 13.99
CA ASN A 148 0.69 7.20 13.32
C ASN A 148 -0.11 8.37 12.69
N SER A 149 0.59 9.28 12.02
CA SER A 149 0.00 10.47 11.39
C SER A 149 0.38 10.60 9.92
N ILE A 150 -0.45 11.32 9.15
CA ILE A 150 -0.10 11.66 7.75
C ILE A 150 1.20 12.47 7.71
N ALA A 151 1.37 13.42 8.64
CA ALA A 151 2.60 14.20 8.73
C ALA A 151 3.85 13.33 8.95
N GLY A 152 3.74 12.24 9.73
CA GLY A 152 4.81 11.27 9.91
C GLY A 152 5.18 10.56 8.62
N ILE A 153 4.18 10.09 7.88
CA ILE A 153 4.35 9.44 6.58
C ILE A 153 5.01 10.42 5.58
N GLU A 154 4.51 11.64 5.49
CA GLU A 154 5.06 12.68 4.61
C GLU A 154 6.51 13.02 4.96
N SER A 155 6.82 13.12 6.26
CA SER A 155 8.19 13.36 6.72
C SER A 155 9.13 12.20 6.37
N CYS A 156 8.68 10.95 6.44
CA CYS A 156 9.47 9.81 5.95
C CYS A 156 9.73 9.89 4.44
N ILE A 157 8.74 10.31 3.65
CA ILE A 157 8.90 10.53 2.20
C ILE A 157 9.91 11.64 1.90
N GLU A 158 9.87 12.75 2.65
CA GLU A 158 10.78 13.89 2.51
C GLU A 158 12.24 13.54 2.77
N LEU A 159 12.52 12.47 3.51
CA LEU A 159 13.88 11.96 3.72
C LEU A 159 14.50 11.32 2.45
N GLY A 160 13.77 11.28 1.34
CA GLY A 160 14.32 11.01 0.02
C GLY A 160 14.97 9.63 -0.15
N GLY A 161 14.33 8.57 0.36
CA GLY A 161 14.82 7.20 0.28
C GLY A 161 15.66 6.75 1.48
N ALA A 162 15.74 7.55 2.55
CA ALA A 162 16.29 7.09 3.83
C ALA A 162 15.34 6.13 4.57
N VAL A 163 14.06 6.13 4.20
CA VAL A 163 13.03 5.20 4.67
C VAL A 163 12.44 4.48 3.47
N ASP A 164 12.44 3.16 3.48
CA ASP A 164 11.86 2.33 2.41
C ASP A 164 10.41 1.98 2.71
N ILE A 165 10.10 1.72 3.97
CA ILE A 165 8.81 1.25 4.46
C ILE A 165 8.40 2.09 5.67
N VAL A 166 7.13 2.45 5.75
CA VAL A 166 6.53 3.03 6.97
C VAL A 166 5.65 1.96 7.61
N GLU A 167 5.96 1.62 8.86
CA GLU A 167 5.06 0.79 9.65
C GLU A 167 3.99 1.67 10.30
N VAL A 168 2.74 1.17 10.33
CA VAL A 168 1.59 1.84 10.94
C VAL A 168 0.64 0.83 11.58
N ASP A 169 -0.18 1.30 12.52
CA ASP A 169 -1.06 0.50 13.38
C ASP A 169 -2.55 0.69 13.03
N PRO A 170 -3.13 -0.05 12.08
CA PRO A 170 -4.55 0.00 11.78
C PRO A 170 -5.40 -0.48 12.96
N ARG A 171 -6.47 0.27 13.31
CA ARG A 171 -7.43 -0.08 14.36
C ARG A 171 -8.85 0.35 13.97
N MET A 172 -9.85 -0.47 14.31
CA MET A 172 -11.25 -0.23 13.96
C MET A 172 -11.95 0.71 14.95
N THR A 173 -12.68 1.70 14.42
CA THR A 173 -13.59 2.57 15.18
C THR A 173 -14.95 1.91 15.37
N LYS A 174 -15.83 2.55 16.20
CA LYS A 174 -17.19 2.09 16.45
C LYS A 174 -18.06 2.02 15.19
N ASP A 175 -17.86 2.93 14.26
CA ASP A 175 -18.62 3.06 13.00
C ASP A 175 -17.93 2.38 11.81
N GLY A 176 -16.91 1.53 12.05
CA GLY A 176 -16.30 0.68 11.04
C GLY A 176 -15.24 1.39 10.17
N VAL A 177 -14.76 2.55 10.55
CA VAL A 177 -13.64 3.22 9.88
C VAL A 177 -12.32 2.68 10.47
N ILE A 178 -11.39 2.27 9.62
CA ILE A 178 -10.05 1.90 10.05
C ILE A 178 -9.21 3.17 10.16
N VAL A 179 -8.63 3.40 11.35
CA VAL A 179 -7.77 4.54 11.69
C VAL A 179 -6.38 4.08 12.09
N LEU A 180 -5.41 4.99 12.16
CA LEU A 180 -4.07 4.70 12.67
C LEU A 180 -3.98 5.01 14.17
N MET A 181 -3.77 3.97 14.99
CA MET A 181 -3.62 4.10 16.44
C MET A 181 -2.98 2.85 17.03
N HIS A 182 -1.81 2.99 17.66
CA HIS A 182 -1.14 1.85 18.29
C HIS A 182 -1.91 1.31 19.50
N ASP A 183 -2.27 2.18 20.45
CA ASP A 183 -2.90 1.79 21.70
C ASP A 183 -4.39 1.45 21.51
N GLU A 184 -4.96 0.65 22.40
CA GLU A 184 -6.41 0.40 22.43
C GLU A 184 -7.20 1.69 22.74
N THR A 185 -6.58 2.60 23.50
CA THR A 185 -7.16 3.90 23.88
C THR A 185 -6.43 5.06 23.23
N ILE A 186 -7.12 6.19 23.06
CA ILE A 186 -6.56 7.41 22.48
C ILE A 186 -5.81 8.29 23.50
N ASP A 187 -5.74 7.89 24.76
CA ASP A 187 -5.36 8.73 25.89
C ASP A 187 -3.91 9.22 25.83
N ARG A 188 -2.98 8.35 25.39
CA ARG A 188 -1.55 8.68 25.35
C ARG A 188 -1.24 9.68 24.23
N THR A 189 -1.76 9.42 23.04
CA THR A 189 -1.35 10.12 21.82
C THR A 189 -2.32 11.19 21.35
N THR A 190 -3.44 11.43 22.08
CA THR A 190 -4.40 12.48 21.71
C THR A 190 -4.83 13.34 22.92
N THR A 191 -5.54 14.43 22.64
CA THR A 191 -6.19 15.27 23.67
C THR A 191 -7.46 14.64 24.23
N GLY A 192 -7.97 13.55 23.63
CA GLY A 192 -9.15 12.81 24.05
C GLY A 192 -8.85 11.68 25.01
N LYS A 193 -9.90 10.94 25.36
CA LYS A 193 -9.85 9.73 26.20
C LYS A 193 -10.86 8.70 25.72
N GLY A 194 -10.55 7.43 25.96
CA GLY A 194 -11.43 6.30 25.70
C GLY A 194 -10.88 5.34 24.66
N LYS A 195 -11.60 4.23 24.46
CA LYS A 195 -11.18 3.20 23.51
C LYS A 195 -11.56 3.58 22.09
N VAL A 196 -10.69 3.33 21.12
CA VAL A 196 -10.94 3.59 19.69
C VAL A 196 -12.25 2.94 19.23
N LYS A 197 -12.49 1.69 19.61
CA LYS A 197 -13.70 0.93 19.23
C LYS A 197 -15.01 1.47 19.78
N ASP A 198 -14.96 2.37 20.75
CA ASP A 198 -16.14 2.96 21.39
C ASP A 198 -16.46 4.37 20.82
N LEU A 199 -15.58 4.91 19.97
CA LEU A 199 -15.66 6.23 19.35
C LEU A 199 -15.90 6.11 17.83
N THR A 200 -16.73 6.98 17.28
CA THR A 200 -16.87 7.13 15.83
C THR A 200 -15.69 7.90 15.26
N TYR A 201 -15.45 7.75 13.95
CA TYR A 201 -14.40 8.51 13.27
C TYR A 201 -14.62 10.03 13.40
N GLU A 202 -15.85 10.50 13.28
CA GLU A 202 -16.19 11.91 13.49
C GLU A 202 -15.80 12.39 14.90
N GLN A 203 -16.10 11.60 15.94
CA GLN A 203 -15.66 11.92 17.31
C GLN A 203 -14.15 12.00 17.43
N LEU A 204 -13.39 11.09 16.78
CA LEU A 204 -11.94 11.12 16.78
C LEU A 204 -11.38 12.40 16.15
N GLN A 205 -12.01 12.95 15.12
CA GLN A 205 -11.59 14.19 14.45
C GLN A 205 -11.69 15.44 15.36
N SER A 206 -12.44 15.37 16.45
CA SER A 206 -12.51 16.47 17.44
C SER A 206 -11.28 16.56 18.34
N TYR A 207 -10.46 15.52 18.40
CA TYR A 207 -9.23 15.46 19.19
C TYR A 207 -8.00 15.77 18.34
N ARG A 208 -6.93 16.23 19.01
CA ARG A 208 -5.63 16.52 18.39
C ARG A 208 -4.59 15.50 18.84
N LEU A 209 -3.72 15.11 17.93
CA LEU A 209 -2.57 14.27 18.24
C LEU A 209 -1.57 15.05 19.12
N LYS A 210 -0.89 14.32 20.01
CA LYS A 210 0.16 14.84 20.88
C LYS A 210 1.51 14.21 20.54
N LEU A 211 2.55 14.97 20.75
CA LEU A 211 3.92 14.48 20.77
C LEU A 211 4.21 13.65 22.04
N PRO A 212 5.30 12.88 22.10
CA PRO A 212 5.66 12.10 23.28
C PRO A 212 5.83 12.94 24.56
N ASP A 213 6.21 14.20 24.47
CA ASP A 213 6.34 15.15 25.58
C ASP A 213 4.99 15.76 26.04
N GLY A 214 3.89 15.39 25.38
CA GLY A 214 2.54 15.89 25.66
C GLY A 214 2.15 17.16 24.88
N THR A 215 3.04 17.74 24.09
CA THR A 215 2.73 18.91 23.26
C THR A 215 1.63 18.60 22.28
N VAL A 216 0.57 19.42 22.28
CA VAL A 216 -0.58 19.27 21.38
C VAL A 216 -0.21 19.81 20.00
N THR A 217 -0.51 19.01 18.96
CA THR A 217 -0.28 19.38 17.56
C THR A 217 -1.59 19.84 16.89
N ASN A 218 -1.50 20.25 15.62
CA ASN A 218 -2.69 20.53 14.79
C ASN A 218 -3.19 19.29 14.03
N HIS A 219 -2.54 18.14 14.18
CA HIS A 219 -2.90 16.91 13.48
C HIS A 219 -4.03 16.17 14.21
N THR A 220 -4.82 15.43 13.43
CA THR A 220 -5.89 14.53 13.92
C THR A 220 -5.53 13.08 13.63
N VAL A 221 -6.26 12.14 14.22
CA VAL A 221 -6.12 10.72 13.92
C VAL A 221 -6.56 10.46 12.47
N PRO A 222 -5.68 10.00 11.57
CA PRO A 222 -6.04 9.77 10.18
C PRO A 222 -6.81 8.47 10.00
N SER A 223 -7.61 8.38 8.94
CA SER A 223 -8.07 7.09 8.43
C SER A 223 -6.91 6.35 7.76
N LEU A 224 -6.97 5.01 7.75
CA LEU A 224 -6.01 4.19 6.99
C LEU A 224 -6.07 4.55 5.49
N TYR A 225 -7.28 4.80 4.96
CA TYR A 225 -7.46 5.21 3.57
C TYR A 225 -6.64 6.46 3.25
N ASP A 226 -6.81 7.53 4.02
CA ASP A 226 -6.09 8.80 3.78
C ASP A 226 -4.58 8.64 3.94
N ALA A 227 -4.14 7.84 4.91
CA ALA A 227 -2.73 7.53 5.14
C ALA A 227 -2.10 6.79 3.95
N LEU A 228 -2.76 5.76 3.43
CA LEU A 228 -2.29 5.01 2.27
C LEU A 228 -2.28 5.88 1.00
N VAL A 229 -3.29 6.74 0.81
CA VAL A 229 -3.34 7.68 -0.32
C VAL A 229 -2.20 8.70 -0.25
N ALA A 230 -1.86 9.21 0.94
CA ALA A 230 -0.74 10.15 1.12
C ALA A 230 0.62 9.54 0.71
N GLY A 231 0.83 8.26 1.02
CA GLY A 231 2.06 7.53 0.69
C GLY A 231 2.08 6.82 -0.66
N ARG A 232 0.94 6.79 -1.37
CA ARG A 232 0.78 6.03 -2.61
C ARG A 232 1.78 6.44 -3.69
N GLY A 233 2.54 5.46 -4.19
CA GLY A 233 3.59 5.65 -5.20
C GLY A 233 4.90 6.27 -4.66
N LYS A 234 4.97 6.62 -3.38
CA LYS A 234 6.12 7.32 -2.79
C LYS A 234 6.86 6.48 -1.75
N ILE A 235 6.15 5.64 -0.99
CA ILE A 235 6.72 4.81 0.07
C ILE A 235 5.91 3.52 0.20
N PHE A 236 6.53 2.46 0.71
CA PHE A 236 5.84 1.21 1.06
C PHE A 236 5.33 1.27 2.50
N PHE A 237 4.39 0.38 2.82
CA PHE A 237 3.83 0.29 4.16
C PHE A 237 3.97 -1.11 4.74
N ASP A 238 4.08 -1.18 6.06
CA ASP A 238 3.80 -2.37 6.86
C ASP A 238 2.59 -2.11 7.76
N LEU A 239 1.61 -3.00 7.74
CA LEU A 239 0.35 -2.85 8.48
C LEU A 239 0.31 -3.82 9.65
N ASP A 240 0.60 -3.33 10.87
CA ASP A 240 0.42 -4.10 12.12
C ASP A 240 -1.04 -4.04 12.60
N PHE A 241 -1.87 -4.92 12.07
CA PHE A 241 -3.32 -4.94 12.28
C PHE A 241 -3.82 -6.06 13.21
N LEU A 242 -2.96 -6.96 13.64
CA LEU A 242 -3.35 -8.17 14.38
C LEU A 242 -4.13 -7.85 15.64
N ASN A 243 -5.26 -8.57 15.83
CA ASN A 243 -6.21 -8.37 16.94
C ASN A 243 -6.83 -6.96 17.01
N LYS A 244 -6.64 -6.12 16.00
CA LYS A 244 -7.12 -4.74 15.92
C LYS A 244 -8.17 -4.54 14.82
N VAL A 245 -7.99 -5.25 13.69
CA VAL A 245 -8.86 -5.21 12.50
C VAL A 245 -8.92 -6.61 11.90
N SER A 246 -10.04 -6.99 11.28
CA SER A 246 -10.08 -8.27 10.56
C SER A 246 -9.30 -8.21 9.24
N PRO A 247 -8.68 -9.33 8.81
CA PRO A 247 -7.97 -9.37 7.54
C PRO A 247 -8.81 -8.93 6.34
N LYS A 248 -10.12 -9.26 6.35
CA LYS A 248 -11.03 -8.90 5.25
C LYS A 248 -11.27 -7.39 5.16
N GLU A 249 -11.56 -6.73 6.27
CA GLU A 249 -11.81 -5.30 6.31
C GLU A 249 -10.54 -4.52 5.93
N LEU A 250 -9.38 -4.95 6.41
CA LEU A 250 -8.09 -4.38 6.03
C LEU A 250 -7.85 -4.54 4.52
N TYR A 251 -8.04 -5.75 4.00
CA TYR A 251 -7.88 -6.04 2.58
C TYR A 251 -8.76 -5.13 1.70
N ASP A 252 -10.02 -4.95 2.07
CA ASP A 252 -10.97 -4.14 1.29
C ASP A 252 -10.51 -2.67 1.22
N VAL A 253 -10.06 -2.08 2.34
CA VAL A 253 -9.53 -0.71 2.35
C VAL A 253 -8.26 -0.61 1.50
N VAL A 254 -7.29 -1.51 1.69
CA VAL A 254 -6.03 -1.49 0.94
C VAL A 254 -6.28 -1.65 -0.57
N LYS A 255 -7.23 -2.54 -0.94
CA LYS A 255 -7.64 -2.74 -2.33
C LYS A 255 -8.28 -1.49 -2.92
N SER A 256 -9.18 -0.83 -2.17
CA SER A 256 -9.84 0.40 -2.64
C SER A 256 -8.87 1.56 -2.88
N CYS A 257 -7.72 1.58 -2.15
CA CYS A 257 -6.65 2.53 -2.38
C CYS A 257 -5.73 2.17 -3.55
N GLY A 258 -5.87 0.98 -4.16
CA GLY A 258 -4.90 0.47 -5.15
C GLY A 258 -3.52 0.21 -4.56
N MET A 259 -3.44 -0.27 -3.31
CA MET A 259 -2.18 -0.42 -2.57
C MET A 259 -1.80 -1.87 -2.27
N LEU A 260 -2.54 -2.87 -2.78
CA LEU A 260 -2.30 -4.30 -2.46
C LEU A 260 -0.88 -4.79 -2.78
N ASP A 261 -0.25 -4.22 -3.78
CA ASP A 261 1.12 -4.55 -4.19
C ASP A 261 2.18 -3.60 -3.60
N ARG A 262 1.80 -2.74 -2.64
CA ARG A 262 2.65 -1.71 -2.01
C ARG A 262 2.71 -1.81 -0.49
N VAL A 263 2.03 -2.78 0.10
CA VAL A 263 1.97 -2.94 1.54
C VAL A 263 2.32 -4.35 1.96
N PHE A 264 2.99 -4.48 3.08
CA PHE A 264 3.09 -5.70 3.84
C PHE A 264 1.87 -5.86 4.75
N PHE A 265 1.33 -7.07 4.80
CA PHE A 265 0.33 -7.48 5.78
C PHE A 265 1.04 -8.29 6.87
N TYR A 266 1.30 -7.66 8.01
CA TYR A 266 1.97 -8.33 9.11
C TYR A 266 1.09 -9.45 9.70
N THR A 267 1.57 -10.68 9.66
CA THR A 267 0.79 -11.85 10.10
C THR A 267 1.28 -12.47 11.40
N SER A 268 2.35 -11.91 12.02
CA SER A 268 3.04 -12.54 13.16
C SER A 268 3.41 -14.00 12.83
N ASN A 269 3.42 -14.87 13.82
CA ASN A 269 3.59 -16.32 13.65
C ASN A 269 2.26 -17.06 13.46
N ASN A 270 1.17 -16.37 13.17
CA ASN A 270 -0.17 -16.93 13.06
C ASN A 270 -0.41 -17.49 11.64
N ARG A 271 -0.35 -18.83 11.54
CA ARG A 271 -0.54 -19.55 10.28
C ARG A 271 -1.94 -19.38 9.69
N ASP A 272 -2.97 -19.25 10.52
CA ASP A 272 -4.35 -19.07 10.05
C ASP A 272 -4.55 -17.69 9.43
N VAL A 273 -3.97 -16.64 10.03
CA VAL A 273 -3.99 -15.29 9.45
C VAL A 273 -3.20 -15.26 8.15
N LEU A 274 -2.03 -15.90 8.10
CA LEU A 274 -1.23 -16.01 6.88
C LEU A 274 -2.04 -16.69 5.76
N GLN A 275 -2.68 -17.82 6.05
CA GLN A 275 -3.49 -18.52 5.05
C GLN A 275 -4.67 -17.68 4.58
N ASN A 276 -5.39 -17.03 5.50
CA ASN A 276 -6.48 -16.11 5.15
C ASN A 276 -6.06 -15.02 4.16
N ILE A 277 -4.86 -14.46 4.36
CA ILE A 277 -4.33 -13.41 3.49
C ILE A 277 -3.97 -13.98 2.11
N LEU A 278 -3.39 -15.17 2.06
CA LEU A 278 -3.02 -15.84 0.82
C LEU A 278 -4.23 -16.27 -0.02
N ASP A 279 -5.38 -16.49 0.61
CA ASP A 279 -6.62 -16.89 -0.07
C ASP A 279 -7.32 -15.73 -0.82
N TYR A 280 -6.94 -14.48 -0.57
CA TYR A 280 -7.48 -13.33 -1.32
C TYR A 280 -6.94 -13.26 -2.75
N SER A 281 -7.74 -12.71 -3.67
CA SER A 281 -7.35 -12.52 -5.07
C SER A 281 -7.63 -11.08 -5.55
N PRO A 282 -6.59 -10.36 -5.99
CA PRO A 282 -5.17 -10.70 -5.93
C PRO A 282 -4.67 -10.85 -4.49
N ALA A 283 -3.75 -11.78 -4.27
CA ALA A 283 -3.17 -11.98 -2.94
C ALA A 283 -2.28 -10.80 -2.52
N PRO A 284 -2.46 -10.27 -1.30
CA PRO A 284 -1.56 -9.25 -0.76
C PRO A 284 -0.16 -9.84 -0.46
N ILE A 285 0.77 -9.01 -0.02
CA ILE A 285 2.14 -9.42 0.32
C ILE A 285 2.20 -9.71 1.83
N PRO A 286 2.34 -10.99 2.24
CA PRO A 286 2.41 -11.33 3.64
C PRO A 286 3.77 -10.98 4.24
N TYR A 287 3.75 -10.61 5.53
CA TYR A 287 4.96 -10.34 6.31
C TYR A 287 4.90 -11.10 7.64
N PRO A 288 5.30 -12.39 7.65
CA PRO A 288 5.24 -13.24 8.83
C PRO A 288 6.42 -13.05 9.78
N GLN A 289 6.18 -13.34 11.08
CA GLN A 289 7.22 -13.53 12.06
C GLN A 289 7.63 -15.01 12.09
N CYS A 290 8.93 -15.29 12.07
CA CYS A 290 9.48 -16.63 12.15
C CYS A 290 9.97 -16.94 13.57
N GLU A 291 9.56 -18.10 14.10
CA GLU A 291 9.85 -18.50 15.48
C GLU A 291 11.02 -19.48 15.62
N ASN A 292 11.22 -20.35 14.63
CA ASN A 292 12.21 -21.42 14.64
C ASN A 292 12.46 -21.94 13.22
N GLU A 293 13.35 -22.91 13.08
CA GLU A 293 13.73 -23.47 11.78
C GLU A 293 12.60 -24.20 11.06
N GLU A 294 11.76 -24.97 11.80
CA GLU A 294 10.57 -25.63 11.23
C GLU A 294 9.61 -24.58 10.63
N HIS A 295 9.43 -23.47 11.34
CA HIS A 295 8.60 -22.38 10.85
C HIS A 295 9.25 -21.73 9.62
N ALA A 296 10.56 -21.59 9.55
CA ALA A 296 11.27 -21.10 8.37
C ALA A 296 11.07 -22.03 7.16
N ASP A 297 11.08 -23.36 7.35
CA ASP A 297 10.75 -24.33 6.31
C ASP A 297 9.32 -24.14 5.79
N PHE A 298 8.36 -24.01 6.68
CA PHE A 298 6.96 -23.76 6.32
C PHE A 298 6.83 -22.45 5.52
N LEU A 299 7.41 -21.34 6.01
CA LEU A 299 7.29 -20.02 5.38
C LEU A 299 7.93 -19.97 3.99
N SER A 300 9.05 -20.67 3.79
CA SER A 300 9.73 -20.72 2.48
C SER A 300 8.91 -21.40 1.38
N GLN A 301 7.90 -22.17 1.75
CA GLN A 301 7.01 -22.87 0.82
C GLN A 301 5.73 -22.05 0.53
N GLN A 302 5.52 -20.93 1.25
CA GLN A 302 4.30 -20.14 1.07
C GLN A 302 4.46 -19.14 -0.09
N PRO A 303 3.46 -19.06 -1.00
CA PRO A 303 3.51 -18.14 -2.12
C PRO A 303 3.57 -16.69 -1.63
N GLY A 304 4.45 -15.88 -2.20
CA GLY A 304 4.55 -14.44 -1.91
C GLY A 304 5.24 -14.08 -0.59
N VAL A 305 5.61 -15.04 0.25
CA VAL A 305 6.47 -14.79 1.40
C VAL A 305 7.90 -14.59 0.92
N MET A 306 8.46 -13.42 1.16
CA MET A 306 9.83 -13.07 0.76
C MET A 306 10.67 -12.60 1.94
N PHE A 307 10.06 -12.01 2.95
CA PHE A 307 10.68 -11.64 4.22
C PHE A 307 10.11 -12.47 5.37
N ALA A 308 10.94 -12.75 6.36
CA ALA A 308 10.52 -13.27 7.65
C ALA A 308 11.12 -12.41 8.77
N GLN A 309 10.25 -11.87 9.63
CA GLN A 309 10.68 -11.12 10.79
C GLN A 309 11.11 -12.09 11.90
N ILE A 310 12.18 -11.74 12.61
CA ILE A 310 12.58 -12.40 13.86
C ILE A 310 12.74 -11.36 14.97
N SER A 311 12.46 -11.76 16.22
CA SER A 311 12.69 -10.86 17.35
C SER A 311 14.19 -10.55 17.51
N LEU A 312 14.50 -9.37 18.08
CA LEU A 312 15.90 -8.97 18.29
C LEU A 312 16.68 -10.01 19.12
N SER A 313 16.08 -10.58 20.16
CA SER A 313 16.71 -11.64 20.97
C SER A 313 17.08 -12.88 20.14
N LYS A 314 16.22 -13.32 19.23
CA LYS A 314 16.49 -14.44 18.33
C LYS A 314 17.53 -14.08 17.27
N THR A 315 17.54 -12.83 16.81
CA THR A 315 18.58 -12.30 15.91
C THR A 315 19.96 -12.43 16.52
N LEU A 316 20.09 -12.04 17.78
CA LEU A 316 21.39 -11.95 18.45
C LEU A 316 21.89 -13.30 18.94
N ASN A 317 21.00 -14.16 19.46
CA ASN A 317 21.37 -15.36 20.25
C ASN A 317 21.29 -16.69 19.48
N GLY A 318 20.87 -16.69 18.22
CA GLY A 318 20.67 -17.92 17.47
C GLY A 318 21.17 -17.88 16.02
N GLY A 319 21.12 -19.04 15.37
CA GLY A 319 21.37 -19.22 13.95
C GLY A 319 20.13 -19.04 13.06
N LEU A 320 18.99 -18.58 13.63
CA LEU A 320 17.71 -18.54 12.92
C LEU A 320 17.76 -17.63 11.67
N SER A 321 18.47 -16.50 11.72
CA SER A 321 18.65 -15.65 10.54
C SER A 321 19.34 -16.38 9.41
N THR A 322 20.40 -17.15 9.71
CA THR A 322 21.10 -17.99 8.73
C THR A 322 20.19 -19.10 8.18
N ALA A 323 19.42 -19.75 9.05
CA ALA A 323 18.47 -20.78 8.64
C ALA A 323 17.40 -20.22 7.68
N ILE A 324 16.84 -19.05 7.95
CA ILE A 324 15.86 -18.36 7.09
C ILE A 324 16.51 -18.01 5.73
N SER A 325 17.70 -17.38 5.75
CA SER A 325 18.40 -16.97 4.52
C SER A 325 18.79 -18.16 3.65
N SER A 326 19.16 -19.31 4.25
CA SER A 326 19.48 -20.53 3.51
C SER A 326 18.29 -21.11 2.72
N LYS A 327 17.06 -20.71 3.06
CA LYS A 327 15.82 -21.10 2.39
C LYS A 327 15.35 -20.06 1.34
N GLY A 328 16.18 -19.06 1.04
CA GLY A 328 15.90 -18.04 0.05
C GLY A 328 15.00 -16.90 0.55
N LEU A 329 14.74 -16.81 1.85
CA LEU A 329 13.98 -15.71 2.44
C LEU A 329 14.93 -14.61 2.95
N PHE A 330 14.51 -13.36 2.86
CA PHE A 330 15.17 -12.23 3.51
C PHE A 330 14.78 -12.15 4.98
N VAL A 331 15.65 -11.59 5.80
CA VAL A 331 15.43 -11.53 7.25
C VAL A 331 15.27 -10.08 7.69
N SER A 332 14.26 -9.86 8.53
CA SER A 332 14.03 -8.58 9.17
C SER A 332 14.02 -8.70 10.69
N THR A 333 14.34 -7.60 11.35
CA THR A 333 14.22 -7.46 12.82
C THR A 333 13.85 -6.03 13.18
N ASN A 334 13.35 -5.81 14.38
CA ASN A 334 13.29 -4.48 14.97
C ASN A 334 14.50 -4.25 15.88
N MET A 335 14.91 -3.00 16.03
CA MET A 335 15.95 -2.59 16.99
C MET A 335 15.40 -1.64 18.05
N LEU A 336 14.08 -1.57 18.17
CA LEU A 336 13.37 -0.71 19.10
C LEU A 336 13.80 -0.99 20.56
N ASP A 337 13.74 0.03 21.38
CA ASP A 337 14.06 -0.08 22.80
C ASP A 337 12.97 -0.89 23.52
N MET A 338 13.23 -2.19 23.69
CA MET A 338 12.33 -3.12 24.35
C MET A 338 13.08 -4.34 24.90
N ASN A 339 12.48 -5.01 25.88
CA ASN A 339 12.99 -6.27 26.43
C ASN A 339 14.45 -6.19 26.93
N GLY A 340 14.87 -5.01 27.44
CA GLY A 340 16.22 -4.76 27.93
C GLY A 340 17.25 -4.38 26.86
N TYR A 341 16.87 -4.35 25.60
CA TYR A 341 17.68 -3.79 24.51
C TYR A 341 17.40 -2.28 24.38
N THR A 342 18.44 -1.50 24.11
CA THR A 342 18.38 -0.03 23.97
C THR A 342 19.16 0.43 22.75
N TYR A 343 19.19 -0.35 21.68
CA TYR A 343 20.04 -0.07 20.52
C TYR A 343 19.59 1.18 19.74
N ASP A 344 18.29 1.43 19.72
CA ASP A 344 17.75 2.65 19.09
C ASP A 344 18.21 3.90 19.86
N THR A 345 18.06 3.93 21.19
CA THR A 345 18.60 5.01 22.03
C THR A 345 20.12 5.10 21.96
N GLN A 346 20.87 3.99 21.98
CA GLN A 346 22.34 4.01 21.86
C GLN A 346 22.80 4.67 20.55
N MET A 347 22.09 4.42 19.45
CA MET A 347 22.38 5.04 18.16
C MET A 347 22.28 6.57 18.21
N THR A 348 21.30 7.14 18.96
CA THR A 348 21.20 8.60 19.14
C THR A 348 22.39 9.20 19.92
N GLN A 349 23.10 8.37 20.67
CA GLN A 349 24.30 8.73 21.42
C GLN A 349 25.61 8.45 20.66
N GLY A 350 25.49 8.09 19.36
CA GLY A 350 26.63 7.76 18.51
C GLY A 350 27.20 6.35 18.71
N ASN A 351 26.55 5.49 19.49
CA ASN A 351 26.94 4.11 19.68
C ASN A 351 26.17 3.18 18.72
N TYR A 352 26.86 2.70 17.69
CA TYR A 352 26.30 1.82 16.64
C TYR A 352 26.65 0.34 16.84
N THR A 353 27.18 -0.06 17.98
CA THR A 353 27.60 -1.45 18.26
C THR A 353 26.43 -2.42 18.08
N GLY A 354 25.20 -2.04 18.49
CA GLY A 354 23.99 -2.84 18.29
C GLY A 354 23.65 -3.01 16.80
N VAL A 355 23.81 -1.95 16.00
CA VAL A 355 23.60 -2.00 14.55
C VAL A 355 24.61 -2.94 13.90
N ASP A 356 25.91 -2.84 14.21
CA ASP A 356 26.95 -3.72 13.69
C ASP A 356 26.67 -5.19 14.03
N LEU A 357 26.21 -5.45 15.25
CA LEU A 357 25.85 -6.79 15.69
C LEU A 357 24.66 -7.34 14.87
N ILE A 358 23.60 -6.55 14.65
CA ILE A 358 22.47 -6.91 13.79
C ILE A 358 22.92 -7.19 12.37
N LEU A 359 23.76 -6.32 11.79
CA LEU A 359 24.29 -6.48 10.43
C LEU A 359 25.15 -7.75 10.28
N SER A 360 25.90 -8.12 11.32
CA SER A 360 26.70 -9.34 11.34
C SER A 360 25.87 -10.62 11.25
N LYS A 361 24.55 -10.54 11.51
CA LYS A 361 23.60 -11.64 11.43
C LYS A 361 22.90 -11.75 10.07
N GLY A 362 23.28 -10.95 9.08
CA GLY A 362 22.70 -10.99 7.74
C GLY A 362 21.29 -10.45 7.64
N ILE A 363 20.95 -9.46 8.45
CA ILE A 363 19.62 -8.81 8.43
C ILE A 363 19.52 -7.88 7.22
N ASN A 364 18.39 -7.95 6.52
CA ASN A 364 18.10 -7.22 5.30
C ASN A 364 17.08 -6.07 5.47
N LEU A 365 16.35 -6.05 6.59
CA LEU A 365 15.38 -4.99 6.91
C LEU A 365 15.41 -4.73 8.42
N ILE A 366 15.55 -3.47 8.80
CA ILE A 366 15.61 -3.04 10.21
C ILE A 366 14.52 -2.00 10.48
N GLN A 367 13.64 -2.29 11.45
CA GLN A 367 12.67 -1.34 11.97
C GLN A 367 13.29 -0.52 13.11
N THR A 368 13.11 0.81 13.10
CA THR A 368 13.73 1.75 14.02
C THR A 368 12.87 3.01 14.24
N ASP A 369 13.02 3.65 15.39
CA ASP A 369 12.50 5.00 15.66
C ASP A 369 13.39 6.11 15.08
N HIS A 370 14.61 5.78 14.63
CA HIS A 370 15.59 6.76 14.14
C HIS A 370 16.11 6.44 12.73
N PRO A 371 15.22 6.35 11.71
CA PRO A 371 15.59 5.90 10.37
C PRO A 371 16.65 6.78 9.70
N GLN A 372 16.65 8.09 9.94
CA GLN A 372 17.65 9.02 9.37
C GLN A 372 19.07 8.72 9.88
N LEU A 373 19.23 8.42 11.17
CA LEU A 373 20.52 8.06 11.74
C LEU A 373 21.00 6.71 11.21
N LEU A 374 20.08 5.74 11.14
CA LEU A 374 20.39 4.41 10.62
C LEU A 374 20.80 4.48 9.14
N ASP A 375 20.08 5.24 8.31
CA ASP A 375 20.42 5.43 6.89
C ASP A 375 21.82 6.01 6.71
N ALA A 376 22.14 7.08 7.45
CA ALA A 376 23.46 7.69 7.40
C ALA A 376 24.58 6.69 7.76
N TYR A 377 24.35 5.86 8.77
CA TYR A 377 25.31 4.84 9.19
C TYR A 377 25.44 3.70 8.16
N LEU A 378 24.32 3.20 7.63
CA LEU A 378 24.32 2.15 6.62
C LEU A 378 25.01 2.60 5.32
N LYS A 379 24.86 3.87 4.91
CA LYS A 379 25.60 4.46 3.77
C LYS A 379 27.11 4.41 3.98
N GLN A 380 27.59 4.75 5.18
CA GLN A 380 29.02 4.65 5.52
C GLN A 380 29.53 3.21 5.45
N ARG A 381 28.68 2.21 5.68
CA ARG A 381 28.99 0.77 5.59
C ARG A 381 28.77 0.17 4.19
N GLY A 382 28.36 0.98 3.20
CA GLY A 382 28.05 0.49 1.85
C GLY A 382 26.80 -0.39 1.79
N LYS A 383 25.89 -0.27 2.77
CA LYS A 383 24.67 -1.09 2.93
C LYS A 383 23.40 -0.42 2.40
N ARG A 384 23.51 0.81 1.89
CA ARG A 384 22.40 1.54 1.22
C ARG A 384 22.75 1.83 -0.21
#